data_1f33e366fa3ada599631d0eef3e42065
#
_entry.id   1f33e366fa3ada599631d0eef3e42065
#
_cell.length_a   1.000
_cell.length_b   1.000
_cell.length_c   1.000
_cell.angle_alpha   90.00
_cell.angle_beta   90.00
_cell.angle_gamma   90.00
#
_symmetry.space_group_name_H-M   'P 1'
#
loop_
_entity.id
_entity.type
_entity.pdbx_description
1 polymer ?
#
loop_
_entity_poly.entity_id
_entity_poly.type
_entity_poly.pdbx_seq_one_letter_code
_entity_poly.pdbx_strand_id
1 'polypeptide(L)'
;MTAIDVLRSAFGGAHHWYQGTVADITADQANHLPPGIAHPIGSQMAHILHSEDMMVGMLSGAPTLWESQGWGQKLGLPMLSSQTTEGSRAFHCDPSQLNDYCQAVFAHTDGYLSGLSAEDLDRPFDLSSWGMGAMPVGQILTTMLLGNTYAHTGEISALKGTLGLKGYPF
;
A
#
# COMPACT_ATOMS: atom_id res chain seq x y z
N MET A 1 17.20 19.10 -7.79
CA MET A 1 16.36 17.96 -7.39
C MET A 1 17.21 17.09 -6.51
N THR A 2 16.84 16.93 -5.25
CA THR A 2 17.52 16.08 -4.26
C THR A 2 17.04 14.63 -4.37
N ALA A 3 17.71 13.70 -3.72
CA ALA A 3 17.23 12.30 -3.63
C ALA A 3 15.83 12.23 -2.99
N ILE A 4 15.56 13.08 -2.00
CA ILE A 4 14.23 13.17 -1.37
C ILE A 4 13.18 13.69 -2.35
N ASP A 5 13.48 14.70 -3.17
CA ASP A 5 12.55 15.19 -4.20
C ASP A 5 12.22 14.09 -5.22
N VAL A 6 13.21 13.27 -5.61
CA VAL A 6 13.00 12.13 -6.52
C VAL A 6 12.10 11.09 -5.89
N LEU A 7 12.34 10.72 -4.62
CA LEU A 7 11.50 9.75 -3.89
C LEU A 7 10.06 10.26 -3.77
N ARG A 8 9.86 11.49 -3.32
CA ARG A 8 8.51 12.09 -3.20
C ARG A 8 7.78 12.12 -4.53
N SER A 9 8.48 12.48 -5.60
CA SER A 9 7.90 12.44 -6.96
C SER A 9 7.52 11.02 -7.39
N ALA A 10 8.36 10.02 -7.09
CA ALA A 10 8.10 8.63 -7.43
C ALA A 10 6.91 8.06 -6.64
N PHE A 11 6.83 8.34 -5.33
CA PHE A 11 5.67 7.95 -4.51
C PHE A 11 4.39 8.65 -4.98
N GLY A 12 4.45 9.96 -5.25
CA GLY A 12 3.30 10.70 -5.80
C GLY A 12 2.80 10.11 -7.12
N GLY A 13 3.72 9.68 -7.99
CA GLY A 13 3.39 8.96 -9.23
C GLY A 13 2.71 7.62 -8.97
N ALA A 14 3.26 6.80 -8.05
CA ALA A 14 2.69 5.51 -7.68
C ALA A 14 1.29 5.64 -7.06
N HIS A 15 1.11 6.61 -6.16
CA HIS A 15 -0.17 6.91 -5.54
C HIS A 15 -1.22 7.35 -6.57
N HIS A 16 -0.82 8.22 -7.51
CA HIS A 16 -1.70 8.64 -8.59
C HIS A 16 -2.12 7.45 -9.48
N TRP A 17 -1.19 6.56 -9.82
CA TRP A 17 -1.51 5.35 -10.60
C TRP A 17 -2.46 4.43 -9.86
N TYR A 18 -2.20 4.17 -8.58
CA TYR A 18 -3.08 3.37 -7.73
C TYR A 18 -4.48 3.97 -7.69
N GLN A 19 -4.60 5.24 -7.30
CA GLN A 19 -5.90 5.92 -7.17
C GLN A 19 -6.68 5.92 -8.48
N GLY A 20 -6.03 6.23 -9.60
CA GLY A 20 -6.67 6.18 -10.92
C GLY A 20 -7.07 4.77 -11.35
N THR A 21 -6.29 3.75 -10.96
CA THR A 21 -6.59 2.35 -11.28
C THR A 21 -7.81 1.84 -10.53
N VAL A 22 -8.03 2.29 -9.29
CA VAL A 22 -9.13 1.80 -8.43
C VAL A 22 -10.37 2.70 -8.43
N ALA A 23 -10.32 3.85 -9.08
CA ALA A 23 -11.35 4.90 -8.99
C ALA A 23 -12.76 4.45 -9.47
N ASP A 24 -12.83 3.49 -10.37
CA ASP A 24 -14.06 3.00 -10.98
C ASP A 24 -14.49 1.59 -10.48
N ILE A 25 -13.82 1.07 -9.44
CA ILE A 25 -14.09 -0.26 -8.90
C ILE A 25 -15.33 -0.23 -8.00
N THR A 26 -16.33 -1.06 -8.32
CA THR A 26 -17.50 -1.28 -7.48
C THR A 26 -17.23 -2.32 -6.39
N ALA A 27 -18.11 -2.39 -5.37
CA ALA A 27 -18.00 -3.39 -4.31
C ALA A 27 -18.04 -4.83 -4.86
N ASP A 28 -18.89 -5.11 -5.83
CA ASP A 28 -18.97 -6.43 -6.47
C ASP A 28 -17.67 -6.81 -7.19
N GLN A 29 -17.06 -5.85 -7.90
CA GLN A 29 -15.79 -6.06 -8.59
C GLN A 29 -14.62 -6.22 -7.63
N ALA A 30 -14.59 -5.42 -6.54
CA ALA A 30 -13.57 -5.51 -5.51
C ALA A 30 -13.56 -6.87 -4.82
N ASN A 31 -14.74 -7.44 -4.59
CA ASN A 31 -14.94 -8.69 -3.88
C ASN A 31 -15.08 -9.91 -4.81
N HIS A 32 -14.99 -9.70 -6.13
CA HIS A 32 -15.00 -10.81 -7.09
C HIS A 32 -13.83 -11.76 -6.82
N LEU A 33 -14.14 -13.05 -6.63
CA LEU A 33 -13.14 -14.06 -6.36
C LEU A 33 -12.50 -14.53 -7.67
N PRO A 34 -11.26 -14.16 -7.96
CA PRO A 34 -10.61 -14.59 -9.19
C PRO A 34 -10.29 -16.10 -9.16
N PRO A 35 -10.10 -16.74 -10.33
CA PRO A 35 -9.75 -18.14 -10.39
C PRO A 35 -8.38 -18.44 -9.80
N GLY A 36 -8.15 -19.68 -9.38
CA GLY A 36 -6.89 -20.13 -8.79
C GLY A 36 -6.67 -19.56 -7.39
N ILE A 37 -5.46 -19.08 -7.12
CA ILE A 37 -5.03 -18.54 -5.82
C ILE A 37 -4.88 -17.01 -5.82
N ALA A 38 -5.23 -16.33 -6.90
CA ALA A 38 -5.16 -14.88 -6.98
C ALA A 38 -6.06 -14.21 -5.92
N HIS A 39 -5.64 -13.05 -5.43
CA HIS A 39 -6.37 -12.31 -4.40
C HIS A 39 -7.40 -11.37 -5.05
N PRO A 40 -8.57 -11.16 -4.42
CA PRO A 40 -9.54 -10.15 -4.87
C PRO A 40 -8.95 -8.73 -4.92
N ILE A 41 -9.50 -7.89 -5.78
CA ILE A 41 -9.05 -6.49 -5.91
C ILE A 41 -9.13 -5.75 -4.57
N GLY A 42 -10.22 -5.90 -3.83
CA GLY A 42 -10.39 -5.24 -2.52
C GLY A 42 -9.32 -5.65 -1.50
N SER A 43 -8.92 -6.92 -1.50
CA SER A 43 -7.80 -7.41 -0.68
C SER A 43 -6.47 -6.78 -1.09
N GLN A 44 -6.20 -6.65 -2.40
CA GLN A 44 -5.00 -5.99 -2.91
C GLN A 44 -4.97 -4.49 -2.53
N MET A 45 -6.13 -3.80 -2.64
CA MET A 45 -6.26 -2.39 -2.24
C MET A 45 -5.91 -2.21 -0.76
N ALA A 46 -6.51 -3.00 0.12
CA ALA A 46 -6.24 -2.93 1.54
C ALA A 46 -4.78 -3.30 1.87
N HIS A 47 -4.20 -4.29 1.17
CA HIS A 47 -2.81 -4.69 1.36
C HIS A 47 -1.83 -3.56 1.05
N ILE A 48 -2.01 -2.83 -0.06
CA ILE A 48 -1.17 -1.68 -0.41
C ILE A 48 -1.18 -0.66 0.73
N LEU A 49 -2.36 -0.26 1.19
CA LEU A 49 -2.52 0.78 2.21
C LEU A 49 -1.96 0.35 3.57
N HIS A 50 -2.27 -0.87 4.01
CA HIS A 50 -1.78 -1.39 5.29
C HIS A 50 -0.25 -1.57 5.28
N SER A 51 0.32 -2.06 4.18
CA SER A 51 1.76 -2.26 4.06
C SER A 51 2.51 -0.93 4.12
N GLU A 52 1.97 0.11 3.48
CA GLU A 52 2.58 1.44 3.48
C GLU A 52 2.48 2.08 4.87
N ASP A 53 1.31 2.07 5.50
CA ASP A 53 1.10 2.60 6.87
C ASP A 53 2.01 1.89 7.88
N MET A 54 2.05 0.55 7.83
CA MET A 54 2.89 -0.26 8.73
C MET A 54 4.37 0.08 8.55
N MET A 55 4.86 0.13 7.31
CA MET A 55 6.28 0.37 7.07
C MET A 55 6.70 1.78 7.45
N VAL A 56 5.89 2.80 7.14
CA VAL A 56 6.15 4.18 7.57
C VAL A 56 6.14 4.27 9.10
N GLY A 57 5.21 3.62 9.77
CA GLY A 57 5.20 3.50 11.24
C GLY A 57 6.48 2.89 11.79
N MET A 58 6.94 1.76 11.21
CA MET A 58 8.19 1.11 11.62
C MET A 58 9.42 2.01 11.40
N LEU A 59 9.55 2.62 10.23
CA LEU A 59 10.70 3.47 9.89
C LEU A 59 10.77 4.77 10.71
N SER A 60 9.62 5.34 11.06
CA SER A 60 9.50 6.55 11.88
C SER A 60 9.55 6.27 13.40
N GLY A 61 9.32 5.02 13.83
CA GLY A 61 9.16 4.66 15.23
C GLY A 61 7.83 5.13 15.83
N ALA A 62 6.85 5.51 15.01
CA ALA A 62 5.53 5.95 15.43
C ALA A 62 4.50 4.82 15.29
N PRO A 63 3.39 4.85 16.05
CA PRO A 63 2.27 3.95 15.80
C PRO A 63 1.72 4.15 14.38
N THR A 64 1.19 3.08 13.78
CA THR A 64 0.49 3.17 12.50
C THR A 64 -0.72 4.11 12.60
N LEU A 65 -1.15 4.67 11.49
CA LEU A 65 -2.41 5.41 11.44
C LEU A 65 -3.59 4.48 11.74
N TRP A 66 -3.49 3.21 11.33
CA TRP A 66 -4.48 2.19 11.64
C TRP A 66 -4.76 2.09 13.14
N GLU A 67 -3.72 2.08 13.97
CA GLU A 67 -3.82 2.01 15.43
C GLU A 67 -4.15 3.38 16.04
N SER A 68 -3.35 4.41 15.73
CA SER A 68 -3.43 5.72 16.39
C SER A 68 -4.71 6.48 16.08
N GLN A 69 -5.32 6.26 14.90
CA GLN A 69 -6.56 6.89 14.48
C GLN A 69 -7.78 5.96 14.49
N GLY A 70 -7.60 4.69 14.88
CA GLY A 70 -8.67 3.71 15.02
C GLY A 70 -9.34 3.32 13.69
N TRP A 71 -8.58 3.25 12.59
CA TRP A 71 -9.14 2.97 11.27
C TRP A 71 -9.83 1.61 11.19
N GLY A 72 -9.34 0.59 11.87
CA GLY A 72 -10.00 -0.72 11.90
C GLY A 72 -11.44 -0.65 12.41
N GLN A 73 -11.70 0.14 13.46
CA GLN A 73 -13.05 0.37 13.98
C GLN A 73 -13.90 1.23 13.05
N LYS A 74 -13.32 2.31 12.48
CA LYS A 74 -14.02 3.21 11.56
C LYS A 74 -14.49 2.48 10.30
N LEU A 75 -13.66 1.59 9.78
CA LEU A 75 -13.94 0.86 8.55
C LEU A 75 -14.70 -0.45 8.80
N GLY A 76 -14.69 -0.96 10.03
CA GLY A 76 -15.21 -2.29 10.36
C GLY A 76 -14.43 -3.43 9.71
N LEU A 77 -13.15 -3.19 9.41
CA LEU A 77 -12.29 -4.11 8.68
C LEU A 77 -11.13 -4.63 9.54
N PRO A 78 -10.70 -5.87 9.36
CA PRO A 78 -9.47 -6.36 9.96
C PRO A 78 -8.24 -5.77 9.26
N MET A 79 -7.13 -5.67 9.97
CA MET A 79 -5.84 -5.31 9.37
C MET A 79 -5.31 -6.47 8.50
N LEU A 80 -4.83 -6.16 7.29
CA LEU A 80 -4.30 -7.13 6.34
C LEU A 80 -2.77 -7.32 6.40
N SER A 81 -2.15 -7.18 7.57
CA SER A 81 -0.68 -7.13 7.69
C SER A 81 0.05 -8.48 7.59
N SER A 82 -0.65 -9.61 7.72
CA SER A 82 0.00 -10.94 7.66
C SER A 82 -0.94 -11.97 7.02
N GLN A 83 -1.06 -11.92 5.69
CA GLN A 83 -2.14 -12.65 5.06
C GLN A 83 -1.72 -14.01 4.53
N THR A 84 -2.39 -15.02 5.02
CA THR A 84 -2.50 -16.26 4.27
C THR A 84 -3.33 -16.03 3.00
N THR A 85 -3.07 -16.83 1.96
CA THR A 85 -3.89 -16.81 0.73
C THR A 85 -5.38 -16.93 1.04
N GLU A 86 -5.75 -17.76 2.00
CA GLU A 86 -7.14 -17.97 2.44
C GLU A 86 -7.71 -16.68 3.06
N GLY A 87 -7.00 -16.02 3.97
CA GLY A 87 -7.43 -14.78 4.61
C GLY A 87 -7.62 -13.65 3.59
N SER A 88 -6.67 -13.50 2.65
CA SER A 88 -6.77 -12.51 1.58
C SER A 88 -7.98 -12.76 0.67
N ARG A 89 -8.26 -14.03 0.37
CA ARG A 89 -9.40 -14.42 -0.47
C ARG A 89 -10.76 -14.31 0.23
N ALA A 90 -10.76 -14.37 1.56
CA ALA A 90 -11.96 -14.19 2.39
C ALA A 90 -12.23 -12.72 2.76
N PHE A 91 -11.29 -11.82 2.45
CA PHE A 91 -11.45 -10.40 2.78
C PHE A 91 -12.46 -9.73 1.85
N HIS A 92 -13.38 -8.98 2.43
CA HIS A 92 -14.41 -8.22 1.71
C HIS A 92 -14.43 -6.78 2.21
N CYS A 93 -14.51 -5.83 1.27
CA CYS A 93 -14.69 -4.41 1.59
C CYS A 93 -15.53 -3.71 0.52
N ASP A 94 -16.11 -2.59 0.88
CA ASP A 94 -16.53 -1.57 -0.09
C ASP A 94 -15.32 -0.68 -0.38
N PRO A 95 -14.87 -0.56 -1.65
CA PRO A 95 -13.73 0.29 -2.01
C PRO A 95 -13.85 1.73 -1.53
N SER A 96 -15.08 2.27 -1.48
CA SER A 96 -15.34 3.64 -1.01
C SER A 96 -14.94 3.83 0.46
N GLN A 97 -15.04 2.79 1.29
CA GLN A 97 -14.62 2.83 2.69
C GLN A 97 -13.11 3.06 2.84
N LEU A 98 -12.31 2.63 1.87
CA LEU A 98 -10.85 2.78 1.92
C LEU A 98 -10.36 4.18 1.51
N ASN A 99 -11.21 5.02 0.91
CA ASN A 99 -10.77 6.30 0.35
C ASN A 99 -10.14 7.24 1.39
N ASP A 100 -10.80 7.44 2.53
CA ASP A 100 -10.29 8.34 3.57
C ASP A 100 -9.00 7.80 4.20
N TYR A 101 -8.92 6.48 4.40
CA TYR A 101 -7.71 5.84 4.88
C TYR A 101 -6.58 5.96 3.86
N CYS A 102 -6.86 5.75 2.58
CA CYS A 102 -5.91 5.95 1.48
C CYS A 102 -5.31 7.37 1.49
N GLN A 103 -6.15 8.39 1.58
CA GLN A 103 -5.69 9.79 1.66
C GLN A 103 -4.81 10.02 2.89
N ALA A 104 -5.20 9.49 4.04
CA ALA A 104 -4.45 9.63 5.28
C ALA A 104 -3.06 8.96 5.18
N VAL A 105 -3.00 7.73 4.65
CA VAL A 105 -1.74 6.97 4.47
C VAL A 105 -0.81 7.70 3.51
N PHE A 106 -1.29 8.13 2.35
CA PHE A 106 -0.45 8.80 1.35
C PHE A 106 0.06 10.16 1.82
N ALA A 107 -0.78 10.93 2.53
CA ALA A 107 -0.35 12.18 3.15
C ALA A 107 0.70 11.94 4.27
N HIS A 108 0.53 10.87 5.05
CA HIS A 108 1.49 10.49 6.09
C HIS A 108 2.84 10.10 5.49
N THR A 109 2.82 9.30 4.42
CA THR A 109 4.04 8.91 3.69
C THR A 109 4.77 10.13 3.12
N ASP A 110 4.06 11.06 2.46
CA ASP A 110 4.68 12.28 1.94
C ASP A 110 5.26 13.15 3.06
N GLY A 111 4.55 13.26 4.19
CA GLY A 111 5.03 13.94 5.41
C GLY A 111 6.32 13.30 5.94
N TYR A 112 6.36 11.98 6.06
CA TYR A 112 7.56 11.24 6.48
C TYR A 112 8.73 11.49 5.53
N LEU A 113 8.53 11.32 4.21
CA LEU A 113 9.56 11.54 3.20
C LEU A 113 10.10 12.96 3.21
N SER A 114 9.24 13.96 3.40
CA SER A 114 9.64 15.38 3.44
C SER A 114 10.52 15.74 4.64
N GLY A 115 10.45 14.95 5.71
CA GLY A 115 11.26 15.12 6.92
C GLY A 115 12.63 14.43 6.87
N LEU A 116 12.91 13.61 5.83
CA LEU A 116 14.18 12.90 5.70
C LEU A 116 15.28 13.79 5.14
N SER A 117 16.50 13.54 5.60
CA SER A 117 17.74 14.01 4.97
C SER A 117 18.32 12.95 4.02
N ALA A 118 19.34 13.32 3.24
CA ALA A 118 20.03 12.35 2.39
C ALA A 118 20.75 11.27 3.22
N GLU A 119 21.30 11.64 4.37
CA GLU A 119 21.95 10.70 5.27
C GLU A 119 20.97 9.69 5.91
N ASP A 120 19.70 10.07 6.11
CA ASP A 120 18.67 9.16 6.61
C ASP A 120 18.41 8.00 5.65
N LEU A 121 18.62 8.20 4.34
CA LEU A 121 18.43 7.14 3.34
C LEU A 121 19.47 6.02 3.47
N ASP A 122 20.67 6.35 3.94
CA ASP A 122 21.76 5.38 4.14
C ASP A 122 21.68 4.73 5.54
N ARG A 123 20.85 5.24 6.43
CA ARG A 123 20.69 4.71 7.78
C ARG A 123 20.22 3.25 7.73
N PRO A 124 20.95 2.30 8.37
CA PRO A 124 20.52 0.92 8.42
C PRO A 124 19.27 0.77 9.30
N PHE A 125 18.31 -0.01 8.84
CA PHE A 125 17.13 -0.43 9.58
C PHE A 125 17.11 -1.96 9.69
N ASP A 126 16.92 -2.50 10.89
CA ASP A 126 16.98 -3.92 11.16
C ASP A 126 15.64 -4.60 10.84
N LEU A 127 15.67 -5.48 9.83
CA LEU A 127 14.55 -6.33 9.41
C LEU A 127 14.80 -7.82 9.75
N SER A 128 15.67 -8.11 10.72
CA SER A 128 15.99 -9.49 11.12
C SER A 128 14.77 -10.28 11.57
N SER A 129 13.77 -9.62 12.16
CA SER A 129 12.49 -10.25 12.52
C SER A 129 11.71 -10.79 11.31
N TRP A 130 12.00 -10.28 10.10
CA TRP A 130 11.46 -10.75 8.82
C TRP A 130 12.44 -11.63 8.04
N GLY A 131 13.59 -11.98 8.64
CA GLY A 131 14.62 -12.82 8.03
C GLY A 131 15.47 -12.10 6.97
N MET A 132 15.42 -10.75 6.90
CA MET A 132 16.11 -9.98 5.85
C MET A 132 17.37 -9.24 6.33
N GLY A 133 17.63 -9.22 7.64
CA GLY A 133 18.77 -8.49 8.21
C GLY A 133 18.60 -6.97 8.11
N ALA A 134 19.72 -6.23 8.21
CA ALA A 134 19.70 -4.77 8.14
C ALA A 134 19.74 -4.30 6.67
N MET A 135 18.89 -3.33 6.33
CA MET A 135 18.82 -2.71 5.01
C MET A 135 18.82 -1.18 5.13
N PRO A 136 19.43 -0.44 4.19
CA PRO A 136 19.31 1.02 4.15
C PRO A 136 17.84 1.46 4.01
N VAL A 137 17.45 2.52 4.73
CA VAL A 137 16.08 3.08 4.65
C VAL A 137 15.70 3.41 3.21
N GLY A 138 16.60 3.99 2.41
CA GLY A 138 16.34 4.29 1.01
C GLY A 138 16.01 3.04 0.18
N GLN A 139 16.68 1.91 0.46
CA GLN A 139 16.38 0.64 -0.20
C GLN A 139 15.00 0.09 0.22
N ILE A 140 14.66 0.16 1.51
CA ILE A 140 13.32 -0.23 2.00
C ILE A 140 12.24 0.60 1.30
N LEU A 141 12.40 1.93 1.27
CA LEU A 141 11.46 2.84 0.62
C LEU A 141 11.26 2.51 -0.85
N THR A 142 12.34 2.25 -1.59
CA THR A 142 12.26 2.02 -3.04
C THR A 142 11.80 0.61 -3.41
N THR A 143 12.30 -0.42 -2.73
CA THR A 143 12.03 -1.81 -3.13
C THR A 143 10.82 -2.40 -2.41
N MET A 144 10.63 -2.08 -1.13
CA MET A 144 9.56 -2.69 -0.33
C MET A 144 8.27 -1.86 -0.33
N LEU A 145 8.34 -0.52 -0.31
CA LEU A 145 7.13 0.30 -0.37
C LEU A 145 6.75 0.67 -1.79
N LEU A 146 7.59 1.44 -2.46
CA LEU A 146 7.31 1.91 -3.82
C LEU A 146 7.12 0.73 -4.78
N GLY A 147 8.00 -0.28 -4.69
CA GLY A 147 7.91 -1.51 -5.46
C GLY A 147 6.61 -2.27 -5.19
N ASN A 148 6.20 -2.39 -3.91
CA ASN A 148 4.94 -3.02 -3.50
C ASN A 148 3.73 -2.32 -4.12
N THR A 149 3.67 -0.99 -4.02
CA THR A 149 2.57 -0.19 -4.57
C THR A 149 2.44 -0.39 -6.08
N TYR A 150 3.54 -0.33 -6.84
CA TYR A 150 3.50 -0.56 -8.30
C TYR A 150 3.15 -2.00 -8.65
N ALA A 151 3.73 -2.99 -7.97
CA ALA A 151 3.48 -4.40 -8.24
C ALA A 151 1.99 -4.75 -8.05
N HIS A 152 1.43 -4.41 -6.90
CA HIS A 152 0.03 -4.71 -6.61
C HIS A 152 -0.96 -3.84 -7.40
N THR A 153 -0.61 -2.61 -7.76
CA THR A 153 -1.39 -1.82 -8.73
C THR A 153 -1.43 -2.51 -10.09
N GLY A 154 -0.32 -3.12 -10.52
CA GLY A 154 -0.26 -3.95 -11.73
C GLY A 154 -1.14 -5.20 -11.66
N GLU A 155 -1.14 -5.89 -10.51
CA GLU A 155 -2.03 -7.04 -10.27
C GLU A 155 -3.50 -6.63 -10.30
N ILE A 156 -3.88 -5.50 -9.68
CA ILE A 156 -5.23 -4.94 -9.76
C ILE A 156 -5.60 -4.66 -11.21
N SER A 157 -4.72 -4.01 -11.97
CA SER A 157 -4.92 -3.72 -13.40
C SER A 157 -5.17 -5.00 -14.21
N ALA A 158 -4.40 -6.07 -13.96
CA ALA A 158 -4.58 -7.35 -14.61
C ALA A 158 -5.91 -8.00 -14.23
N LEU A 159 -6.30 -7.97 -12.96
CA LEU A 159 -7.60 -8.49 -12.49
C LEU A 159 -8.77 -7.72 -13.09
N LYS A 160 -8.69 -6.38 -13.20
CA LYS A 160 -9.68 -5.57 -13.93
C LYS A 160 -9.85 -6.06 -15.37
N GLY A 161 -8.74 -6.36 -16.05
CA GLY A 161 -8.76 -6.92 -17.41
C GLY A 161 -9.52 -8.23 -17.49
N THR A 162 -9.44 -9.12 -16.49
CA THR A 162 -10.22 -10.37 -16.44
C THR A 162 -11.72 -10.15 -16.29
N LEU A 163 -12.11 -8.97 -15.78
CA LEU A 163 -13.52 -8.55 -15.64
C LEU A 163 -14.01 -7.73 -16.84
N GLY A 164 -13.20 -7.57 -17.88
CA GLY A 164 -13.53 -6.76 -19.05
C GLY A 164 -13.45 -5.24 -18.81
N LEU A 165 -12.77 -4.82 -17.75
CA LEU A 165 -12.59 -3.41 -17.40
C LEU A 165 -11.25 -2.89 -17.93
N LYS A 166 -11.15 -1.56 -18.13
CA LYS A 166 -9.88 -0.91 -18.37
C LYS A 166 -8.99 -1.03 -17.12
N GLY A 167 -7.74 -1.45 -17.31
CA GLY A 167 -6.79 -1.63 -16.23
C GLY A 167 -6.31 -0.29 -15.65
N TYR A 168 -5.24 0.26 -16.25
CA TYR A 168 -4.68 1.55 -15.83
C TYR A 168 -5.54 2.76 -16.26
N PRO A 169 -5.39 3.93 -15.63
CA PRO A 169 -6.22 5.11 -15.92
C PRO A 169 -5.88 5.81 -17.25
N PHE A 170 -4.78 5.46 -17.90
CA PHE A 170 -4.30 6.07 -19.15
C PHE A 170 -4.37 5.14 -20.36
#